data_ee9201af446cf4705a2ce862c229b277
#
_entry.id   ee9201af446cf4705a2ce862c229b277
#
_cell.length_a   1.000
_cell.length_b   1.000
_cell.length_c   1.000
_cell.angle_alpha   90.00
_cell.angle_beta   90.00
_cell.angle_gamma   90.00
#
_symmetry.space_group_name_H-M   'P 1'
#
loop_
_entity.id
_entity.type
_entity.pdbx_description
1 polymer ?
#
loop_
_entity_poly.entity_id
_entity_poly.type
_entity_poly.pdbx_seq_one_letter_code
_entity_poly.pdbx_strand_id
1 'polypeptide(L)'
;VHRIRITTRVFLRSLWLLVLLASSHISAQQLPPLKVVLLAYPGYAEYDAQGQVVGRTVDLLDRLFERAELDYEIELLPIARVRRGLVSGDVDLWLGLNNQVGLEAYAIQSLSSFGSVPIHLYYRPGEPAPTWPDSLQGKALILITNYNYSLPVSRVLQDPRLAIELRSSSSHVGAIRMLMRNRGDYLLDYRGQTASAMAELNLDQLPYIVVDDPPMRLFASRSRPDAAVLINRLDGAFDSLVAEGVNMTISRQ
;
A
#
# COMPACT_ATOMS: atom_id res chain seq x y z
N VAL A 1 1.95 -58.18 67.59
CA VAL A 1 1.88 -58.16 66.11
C VAL A 1 0.99 -57.01 65.73
N HIS A 2 1.60 -55.78 65.40
CA HIS A 2 0.86 -54.61 64.92
C HIS A 2 1.09 -54.50 63.41
N ARG A 3 0.01 -54.68 62.64
CA ARG A 3 0.04 -54.39 61.19
C ARG A 3 -0.26 -52.92 60.95
N ILE A 4 0.68 -52.20 60.39
CA ILE A 4 0.52 -50.82 59.89
C ILE A 4 -0.14 -50.94 58.50
N ARG A 5 -1.42 -50.52 58.39
CA ARG A 5 -2.07 -50.27 57.09
C ARG A 5 -1.75 -48.85 56.67
N ILE A 6 -0.73 -48.68 55.84
CA ILE A 6 -0.44 -47.40 55.17
C ILE A 6 -1.41 -47.27 54.02
N THR A 7 -2.21 -46.23 54.06
CA THR A 7 -3.36 -45.97 53.18
C THR A 7 -2.91 -45.53 51.80
N THR A 8 -3.12 -46.37 50.79
CA THR A 8 -2.91 -46.17 49.35
C THR A 8 -3.74 -44.99 48.78
N ARG A 9 -4.59 -44.36 49.57
CA ARG A 9 -5.42 -43.21 49.15
C ARG A 9 -4.70 -41.86 49.11
N VAL A 10 -3.60 -41.69 49.80
CA VAL A 10 -2.84 -40.45 49.83
C VAL A 10 -1.97 -40.33 48.58
N PHE A 11 -1.42 -41.42 48.08
CA PHE A 11 -0.58 -41.43 46.86
C PHE A 11 -1.33 -41.10 45.57
N LEU A 12 -2.61 -41.54 45.44
CA LEU A 12 -3.40 -41.23 44.25
C LEU A 12 -3.83 -39.75 44.17
N ARG A 13 -4.05 -39.08 45.30
CA ARG A 13 -4.41 -37.65 45.31
C ARG A 13 -3.23 -36.73 44.96
N SER A 14 -2.02 -37.09 45.33
CA SER A 14 -0.80 -36.34 45.00
C SER A 14 -0.42 -36.47 43.53
N LEU A 15 -0.74 -37.61 42.87
CA LEU A 15 -0.46 -37.81 41.45
C LEU A 15 -1.42 -36.99 40.55
N TRP A 16 -2.68 -36.80 40.96
CA TRP A 16 -3.65 -35.97 40.25
C TRP A 16 -3.32 -34.47 40.32
N LEU A 17 -2.75 -34.00 41.47
CA LEU A 17 -2.30 -32.60 41.58
C LEU A 17 -1.07 -32.30 40.71
N LEU A 18 -0.17 -33.25 40.53
CA LEU A 18 1.00 -33.11 39.65
C LEU A 18 0.65 -33.07 38.15
N VAL A 19 -0.37 -33.79 37.73
CA VAL A 19 -0.89 -33.79 36.34
C VAL A 19 -1.58 -32.45 36.02
N LEU A 20 -2.29 -31.85 36.98
CA LEU A 20 -2.94 -30.55 36.81
C LEU A 20 -1.94 -29.36 36.73
N LEU A 21 -0.77 -29.48 37.34
CA LEU A 21 0.29 -28.47 37.26
C LEU A 21 1.15 -28.55 35.97
N ALA A 22 1.16 -29.72 35.31
CA ALA A 22 1.87 -29.90 34.04
C ALA A 22 1.10 -29.36 32.82
N SER A 23 -0.18 -28.99 32.96
CA SER A 23 -1.05 -28.54 31.87
C SER A 23 -0.97 -27.03 31.58
N SER A 24 -0.09 -26.26 32.25
CA SER A 24 -0.15 -24.80 32.26
C SER A 24 0.91 -24.09 31.38
N HIS A 25 1.68 -24.80 30.58
CA HIS A 25 2.66 -24.18 29.71
C HIS A 25 2.46 -24.55 28.23
N ILE A 26 1.21 -24.39 27.75
CA ILE A 26 1.07 -24.10 26.33
C ILE A 26 1.43 -22.62 26.21
N SER A 27 2.73 -22.32 26.11
CA SER A 27 3.16 -21.05 25.55
C SER A 27 2.49 -20.96 24.18
N ALA A 28 1.48 -20.12 24.06
CA ALA A 28 1.02 -19.70 22.75
C ALA A 28 2.27 -19.16 22.06
N GLN A 29 2.76 -19.90 21.08
CA GLN A 29 3.92 -19.50 20.28
C GLN A 29 3.45 -18.22 19.55
N GLN A 30 3.83 -17.07 20.09
CA GLN A 30 3.52 -15.78 19.48
C GLN A 30 4.11 -15.83 18.07
N LEU A 31 3.26 -15.80 17.07
CA LEU A 31 3.71 -15.69 15.69
C LEU A 31 4.54 -14.40 15.57
N PRO A 32 5.61 -14.41 14.78
CA PRO A 32 6.36 -13.17 14.55
C PRO A 32 5.43 -12.10 13.96
N PRO A 33 5.67 -10.82 14.28
CA PRO A 33 4.87 -9.74 13.71
C PRO A 33 4.90 -9.76 12.19
N LEU A 34 3.80 -9.35 11.58
CA LEU A 34 3.68 -9.25 10.12
C LEU A 34 4.59 -8.14 9.60
N LYS A 35 5.38 -8.43 8.57
CA LYS A 35 6.19 -7.44 7.88
C LYS A 35 5.37 -6.69 6.84
N VAL A 36 4.95 -5.48 7.20
CA VAL A 36 4.17 -4.58 6.35
C VAL A 36 5.10 -3.56 5.71
N VAL A 37 4.99 -3.37 4.41
CA VAL A 37 5.83 -2.43 3.68
C VAL A 37 5.00 -1.31 3.08
N LEU A 38 5.53 -0.09 3.18
CA LEU A 38 5.01 1.10 2.54
C LEU A 38 6.08 1.73 1.64
N LEU A 39 5.65 2.57 0.70
CA LEU A 39 6.55 3.48 0.00
C LEU A 39 6.68 4.76 0.83
N ALA A 40 7.89 5.31 0.88
CA ALA A 40 8.12 6.59 1.55
C ALA A 40 7.38 7.71 0.82
N TYR A 41 6.56 8.45 1.54
CA TYR A 41 5.81 9.58 1.04
C TYR A 41 5.55 10.60 2.16
N PRO A 42 6.07 11.84 2.04
CA PRO A 42 5.97 12.84 3.09
C PRO A 42 4.54 13.10 3.56
N GLY A 43 4.31 13.10 4.88
CA GLY A 43 3.03 13.26 5.54
C GLY A 43 2.12 12.02 5.50
N TYR A 44 2.51 10.97 4.79
CA TYR A 44 1.75 9.70 4.70
C TYR A 44 2.49 8.53 5.33
N ALA A 45 3.75 8.33 4.97
CA ALA A 45 4.65 7.34 5.55
C ALA A 45 6.08 7.85 5.41
N GLU A 46 6.72 8.22 6.50
CA GLU A 46 8.08 8.75 6.56
C GLU A 46 8.76 8.38 7.88
N TYR A 47 10.07 8.46 7.93
CA TYR A 47 10.80 8.28 9.17
C TYR A 47 10.81 9.59 9.97
N ASP A 48 10.49 9.50 11.25
CA ASP A 48 10.68 10.61 12.19
C ASP A 48 12.14 10.75 12.63
N ALA A 49 12.42 11.71 13.52
CA ALA A 49 13.76 11.95 14.06
C ALA A 49 14.30 10.78 14.93
N GLN A 50 13.43 9.89 15.37
CA GLN A 50 13.75 8.70 16.16
C GLN A 50 13.91 7.44 15.28
N GLY A 51 13.68 7.57 13.96
CA GLY A 51 13.74 6.47 13.02
C GLY A 51 12.50 5.57 13.02
N GLN A 52 11.39 6.03 13.62
CA GLN A 52 10.10 5.34 13.57
C GLN A 52 9.36 5.73 12.28
N VAL A 53 8.63 4.80 11.70
CA VAL A 53 7.75 5.11 10.57
C VAL A 53 6.48 5.74 11.11
N VAL A 54 6.18 6.94 10.64
CA VAL A 54 5.03 7.75 11.08
C VAL A 54 4.26 8.30 9.88
N GLY A 55 3.03 8.75 10.12
CA GLY A 55 2.21 9.41 9.11
C GLY A 55 0.82 8.83 8.98
N ARG A 56 -0.01 9.50 8.18
CA ARG A 56 -1.46 9.19 8.08
C ARG A 56 -1.77 7.76 7.66
N THR A 57 -0.91 7.15 6.85
CA THR A 57 -1.06 5.74 6.45
C THR A 57 -0.78 4.82 7.61
N VAL A 58 0.20 5.16 8.46
CA VAL A 58 0.55 4.39 9.66
C VAL A 58 -0.61 4.44 10.65
N ASP A 59 -1.13 5.64 10.98
CA ASP A 59 -2.28 5.81 11.90
C ASP A 59 -3.50 4.99 11.46
N LEU A 60 -3.69 4.85 10.15
CA LEU A 60 -4.80 4.09 9.59
C LEU A 60 -4.56 2.57 9.70
N LEU A 61 -3.32 2.13 9.43
CA LEU A 61 -2.93 0.73 9.58
C LEU A 61 -2.94 0.30 11.05
N ASP A 62 -2.52 1.15 12.00
CA ASP A 62 -2.61 0.88 13.44
C ASP A 62 -4.02 0.46 13.84
N ARG A 63 -5.03 1.26 13.44
CA ARG A 63 -6.44 0.95 13.71
C ARG A 63 -6.90 -0.36 13.07
N LEU A 64 -6.44 -0.61 11.84
CA LEU A 64 -6.79 -1.83 11.12
C LEU A 64 -6.22 -3.08 11.81
N PHE A 65 -4.93 -3.04 12.14
CA PHE A 65 -4.24 -4.19 12.73
C PHE A 65 -4.67 -4.43 14.19
N GLU A 66 -4.92 -3.36 14.95
CA GLU A 66 -5.54 -3.46 16.28
C GLU A 66 -6.91 -4.14 16.21
N ARG A 67 -7.80 -3.72 15.29
CA ARG A 67 -9.10 -4.33 15.07
C ARG A 67 -8.99 -5.78 14.59
N ALA A 68 -8.00 -6.08 13.78
CA ALA A 68 -7.73 -7.43 13.31
C ALA A 68 -7.02 -8.30 14.35
N GLU A 69 -6.61 -7.76 15.50
CA GLU A 69 -5.80 -8.44 16.55
C GLU A 69 -4.55 -9.11 15.95
N LEU A 70 -3.77 -8.34 15.17
CA LEU A 70 -2.55 -8.79 14.49
C LEU A 70 -1.38 -7.90 14.86
N ASP A 71 -0.29 -8.53 15.29
CA ASP A 71 0.98 -7.82 15.50
C ASP A 71 1.69 -7.59 14.16
N TYR A 72 2.30 -6.42 13.98
CA TYR A 72 2.96 -6.06 12.74
C TYR A 72 4.12 -5.06 12.96
N GLU A 73 4.99 -4.99 11.96
CA GLU A 73 6.09 -4.04 11.86
C GLU A 73 6.04 -3.37 10.49
N ILE A 74 6.27 -2.05 10.43
CA ILE A 74 6.31 -1.29 9.17
C ILE A 74 7.75 -1.00 8.77
N GLU A 75 8.05 -1.23 7.49
CA GLU A 75 9.29 -0.80 6.85
C GLU A 75 9.00 0.01 5.59
N LEU A 76 9.81 1.06 5.32
CA LEU A 76 9.74 1.81 4.07
C LEU A 76 10.72 1.24 3.06
N LEU A 77 10.22 0.74 1.93
CA LEU A 77 11.07 0.16 0.87
C LEU A 77 10.78 0.80 -0.49
N PRO A 78 11.81 0.93 -1.35
CA PRO A 78 11.59 1.23 -2.76
C PRO A 78 10.79 0.13 -3.45
N ILE A 79 9.97 0.48 -4.44
CA ILE A 79 9.04 -0.43 -5.13
C ILE A 79 9.71 -1.71 -5.68
N ALA A 80 10.95 -1.62 -6.15
CA ALA A 80 11.69 -2.79 -6.63
C ALA A 80 12.00 -3.79 -5.52
N ARG A 81 12.19 -3.33 -4.27
CA ARG A 81 12.38 -4.19 -3.09
C ARG A 81 11.06 -4.77 -2.61
N VAL A 82 9.97 -4.00 -2.65
CA VAL A 82 8.62 -4.49 -2.35
C VAL A 82 8.30 -5.71 -3.20
N ARG A 83 8.45 -5.61 -4.54
CA ARG A 83 8.21 -6.73 -5.45
C ARG A 83 9.04 -7.96 -5.09
N ARG A 84 10.34 -7.77 -4.88
CA ARG A 84 11.25 -8.88 -4.52
C ARG A 84 10.81 -9.53 -3.21
N GLY A 85 10.51 -8.74 -2.19
CA GLY A 85 10.08 -9.23 -0.88
C GLY A 85 8.75 -9.98 -0.91
N LEU A 86 7.77 -9.53 -1.70
CA LEU A 86 6.51 -10.26 -1.91
C LEU A 86 6.72 -11.60 -2.62
N VAL A 87 7.65 -11.68 -3.57
CA VAL A 87 7.99 -12.92 -4.28
C VAL A 87 8.74 -13.90 -3.38
N SER A 88 9.71 -13.43 -2.59
CA SER A 88 10.52 -14.26 -1.70
C SER A 88 9.80 -14.64 -0.39
N GLY A 89 8.79 -13.88 0.02
CA GLY A 89 8.16 -14.00 1.34
C GLY A 89 8.86 -13.22 2.45
N ASP A 90 9.84 -12.36 2.11
CA ASP A 90 10.47 -11.45 3.08
C ASP A 90 9.56 -10.28 3.46
N VAL A 91 8.51 -10.04 2.69
CA VAL A 91 7.44 -9.07 2.92
C VAL A 91 6.12 -9.83 2.97
N ASP A 92 5.37 -9.65 4.06
CA ASP A 92 4.06 -10.29 4.22
C ASP A 92 2.95 -9.49 3.54
N LEU A 93 2.96 -8.16 3.72
CA LEU A 93 1.94 -7.24 3.24
C LEU A 93 2.56 -5.98 2.64
N TRP A 94 1.92 -5.49 1.59
CA TRP A 94 2.20 -4.20 0.98
C TRP A 94 0.89 -3.42 0.79
N LEU A 95 0.87 -2.15 1.20
CA LEU A 95 -0.21 -1.23 0.84
C LEU A 95 0.22 -0.37 -0.35
N GLY A 96 -0.50 -0.48 -1.45
CA GLY A 96 -0.14 0.23 -2.68
C GLY A 96 -1.16 0.09 -3.80
N LEU A 97 -0.69 0.33 -5.03
CA LEU A 97 -1.52 0.32 -6.23
C LEU A 97 -1.31 -0.97 -7.03
N ASN A 98 -2.38 -1.48 -7.63
CA ASN A 98 -2.28 -2.58 -8.60
C ASN A 98 -1.79 -2.04 -9.96
N ASN A 99 -0.55 -1.57 -9.98
CA ASN A 99 0.08 -1.00 -11.17
C ASN A 99 1.32 -1.78 -11.65
N GLN A 100 1.54 -2.98 -11.10
CA GLN A 100 2.65 -3.84 -11.51
C GLN A 100 2.14 -5.01 -12.34
N VAL A 101 2.77 -5.22 -13.50
CA VAL A 101 2.46 -6.37 -14.36
C VAL A 101 2.78 -7.67 -13.63
N GLY A 102 1.80 -8.58 -13.58
CA GLY A 102 1.94 -9.90 -12.98
C GLY A 102 1.89 -9.91 -11.45
N LEU A 103 1.42 -8.83 -10.79
CA LEU A 103 1.28 -8.76 -9.34
C LEU A 103 0.40 -9.90 -8.80
N GLU A 104 -0.65 -10.26 -9.52
CA GLU A 104 -1.56 -11.36 -9.19
C GLU A 104 -0.90 -12.73 -9.12
N ALA A 105 0.24 -12.91 -9.77
CA ALA A 105 0.98 -14.18 -9.74
C ALA A 105 1.66 -14.43 -8.38
N TYR A 106 2.02 -13.37 -7.64
CA TYR A 106 2.77 -13.49 -6.39
C TYR A 106 2.13 -12.79 -5.18
N ALA A 107 0.97 -12.12 -5.36
CA ALA A 107 0.25 -11.49 -4.27
C ALA A 107 -1.28 -11.71 -4.38
N ILE A 108 -1.95 -11.66 -3.23
CA ILE A 108 -3.42 -11.66 -3.11
C ILE A 108 -3.84 -10.25 -2.69
N GLN A 109 -4.77 -9.67 -3.44
CA GLN A 109 -5.27 -8.32 -3.23
C GLN A 109 -6.47 -8.32 -2.28
N SER A 110 -6.56 -7.32 -1.38
CA SER A 110 -7.74 -7.05 -0.55
C SER A 110 -8.93 -6.55 -1.41
N LEU A 111 -10.15 -6.76 -0.93
CA LEU A 111 -11.35 -6.14 -1.50
C LEU A 111 -11.48 -4.68 -1.05
N SER A 112 -11.07 -4.39 0.17
CA SER A 112 -11.11 -3.07 0.78
C SER A 112 -10.20 -2.08 0.06
N SER A 113 -10.65 -0.83 -0.08
CA SER A 113 -9.88 0.27 -0.68
C SER A 113 -9.61 1.36 0.36
N PHE A 114 -8.35 1.71 0.51
CA PHE A 114 -7.87 2.76 1.41
C PHE A 114 -7.83 4.14 0.75
N GLY A 115 -8.67 4.36 -0.24
CA GLY A 115 -8.70 5.54 -1.08
C GLY A 115 -8.13 5.26 -2.47
N SER A 116 -7.82 6.31 -3.20
CA SER A 116 -7.29 6.21 -4.56
C SER A 116 -6.16 7.20 -4.80
N VAL A 117 -5.43 7.00 -5.88
CA VAL A 117 -4.32 7.87 -6.28
C VAL A 117 -4.54 8.34 -7.72
N PRO A 118 -5.30 9.45 -7.90
CA PRO A 118 -5.68 9.94 -9.22
C PRO A 118 -4.46 10.26 -10.09
N ILE A 119 -4.52 9.81 -11.34
CA ILE A 119 -3.57 10.14 -12.41
C ILE A 119 -4.22 11.21 -13.28
N HIS A 120 -3.55 12.35 -13.39
CA HIS A 120 -4.03 13.51 -14.13
C HIS A 120 -3.22 13.72 -15.41
N LEU A 121 -3.91 14.13 -16.47
CA LEU A 121 -3.30 14.70 -17.66
C LEU A 121 -3.41 16.22 -17.55
N TYR A 122 -2.31 16.87 -17.26
CA TYR A 122 -2.21 18.32 -17.13
C TYR A 122 -1.91 18.98 -18.49
N TYR A 123 -2.49 20.14 -18.71
CA TYR A 123 -2.29 20.94 -19.91
C TYR A 123 -2.11 22.41 -19.57
N ARG A 124 -1.67 23.24 -20.51
CA ARG A 124 -1.39 24.65 -20.25
C ARG A 124 -2.67 25.45 -20.06
N PRO A 125 -2.66 26.48 -19.19
CA PRO A 125 -3.78 27.41 -19.09
C PRO A 125 -4.08 28.08 -20.44
N GLY A 126 -5.36 28.20 -20.74
CA GLY A 126 -5.81 28.81 -22.00
C GLY A 126 -5.92 27.83 -23.19
N GLU A 127 -5.42 26.62 -23.06
CA GLU A 127 -5.64 25.55 -24.06
C GLU A 127 -6.97 24.82 -23.80
N PRO A 128 -7.58 24.24 -24.86
CA PRO A 128 -8.77 23.44 -24.69
C PRO A 128 -8.47 22.16 -23.90
N ALA A 129 -9.44 21.69 -23.08
CA ALA A 129 -9.29 20.45 -22.35
C ALA A 129 -9.12 19.27 -23.32
N PRO A 130 -8.09 18.43 -23.11
CA PRO A 130 -7.87 17.24 -23.94
C PRO A 130 -8.93 16.17 -23.69
N THR A 131 -9.14 15.30 -24.68
CA THR A 131 -9.90 14.07 -24.55
C THR A 131 -8.94 12.89 -24.46
N TRP A 132 -9.08 12.06 -23.44
CA TRP A 132 -8.26 10.87 -23.27
C TRP A 132 -8.86 9.66 -23.95
N PRO A 133 -8.09 8.87 -24.74
CA PRO A 133 -6.70 9.09 -25.14
C PRO A 133 -6.51 9.86 -26.45
N ASP A 134 -7.59 10.25 -27.13
CA ASP A 134 -7.61 10.69 -28.52
C ASP A 134 -6.74 11.93 -28.78
N SER A 135 -6.72 12.86 -27.82
CA SER A 135 -5.90 14.08 -27.92
C SER A 135 -4.38 13.84 -27.83
N LEU A 136 -3.95 12.60 -27.55
CA LEU A 136 -2.52 12.25 -27.49
C LEU A 136 -1.92 11.94 -28.86
N GLN A 137 -2.74 11.76 -29.90
CA GLN A 137 -2.26 11.36 -31.22
C GLN A 137 -1.23 12.38 -31.77
N GLY A 138 0.00 11.90 -32.01
CA GLY A 138 1.10 12.71 -32.53
C GLY A 138 1.61 13.81 -31.57
N LYS A 139 1.26 13.75 -30.27
CA LYS A 139 1.60 14.74 -29.27
C LYS A 139 2.79 14.32 -28.41
N ALA A 140 3.50 15.33 -27.89
CA ALA A 140 4.57 15.15 -26.95
C ALA A 140 4.01 15.06 -25.51
N LEU A 141 4.18 13.90 -24.86
CA LEU A 141 3.72 13.63 -23.51
C LEU A 141 4.89 13.56 -22.52
N ILE A 142 4.87 14.42 -21.51
CA ILE A 142 5.87 14.45 -20.45
C ILE A 142 5.49 13.43 -19.38
N LEU A 143 6.45 12.57 -19.00
CA LEU A 143 6.34 11.57 -17.96
C LEU A 143 7.40 11.78 -16.88
N ILE A 144 7.17 11.23 -15.69
CA ILE A 144 8.21 11.17 -14.64
C ILE A 144 9.05 9.90 -14.83
N THR A 145 10.36 10.07 -14.81
CA THR A 145 11.32 8.96 -14.96
C THR A 145 11.13 7.91 -13.85
N ASN A 146 11.13 6.64 -14.23
CA ASN A 146 10.95 5.48 -13.33
C ASN A 146 9.59 5.41 -12.62
N TYR A 147 8.57 6.15 -13.08
CA TYR A 147 7.22 5.97 -12.60
C TYR A 147 6.50 4.84 -13.35
N ASN A 148 5.77 4.03 -12.59
CA ASN A 148 4.83 3.06 -13.14
C ASN A 148 3.43 3.65 -13.06
N TYR A 149 2.76 3.72 -14.19
CA TYR A 149 1.35 4.09 -14.26
C TYR A 149 0.47 2.84 -14.20
N SER A 150 -0.82 3.03 -13.96
CA SER A 150 -1.79 1.92 -13.96
C SER A 150 -1.79 1.16 -15.30
N LEU A 151 -2.25 -0.10 -15.27
CA LEU A 151 -2.29 -0.92 -16.48
C LEU A 151 -3.10 -0.30 -17.63
N PRO A 152 -4.29 0.31 -17.40
CA PRO A 152 -5.03 1.01 -18.45
C PRO A 152 -4.22 2.14 -19.08
N VAL A 153 -3.59 2.99 -18.26
CA VAL A 153 -2.74 4.09 -18.74
C VAL A 153 -1.53 3.57 -19.51
N SER A 154 -0.84 2.55 -18.97
CA SER A 154 0.33 1.96 -19.62
C SER A 154 0.02 1.37 -21.00
N ARG A 155 -1.17 0.79 -21.19
CA ARG A 155 -1.62 0.31 -22.51
C ARG A 155 -1.77 1.45 -23.52
N VAL A 156 -2.32 2.60 -23.10
CA VAL A 156 -2.43 3.79 -23.95
C VAL A 156 -1.05 4.32 -24.34
N LEU A 157 -0.11 4.40 -23.36
CA LEU A 157 1.26 4.88 -23.63
C LEU A 157 2.03 3.99 -24.60
N GLN A 158 1.67 2.71 -24.70
CA GLN A 158 2.32 1.73 -25.57
C GLN A 158 1.56 1.53 -26.89
N ASP A 159 0.44 2.21 -27.14
CA ASP A 159 -0.32 2.07 -28.37
C ASP A 159 0.38 2.78 -29.55
N PRO A 160 0.95 2.04 -30.52
CA PRO A 160 1.71 2.66 -31.61
C PRO A 160 0.82 3.51 -32.54
N ARG A 161 -0.50 3.32 -32.52
CA ARG A 161 -1.45 4.08 -33.36
C ARG A 161 -1.53 5.54 -32.93
N LEU A 162 -1.24 5.82 -31.64
CA LEU A 162 -1.26 7.17 -31.10
C LEU A 162 0.00 7.95 -31.44
N ALA A 163 1.10 7.29 -31.86
CA ALA A 163 2.37 7.93 -32.20
C ALA A 163 2.82 8.98 -31.17
N ILE A 164 2.67 8.67 -29.88
CA ILE A 164 3.00 9.59 -28.76
C ILE A 164 4.51 9.78 -28.70
N GLU A 165 4.97 11.03 -28.69
CA GLU A 165 6.38 11.36 -28.40
C GLU A 165 6.58 11.42 -26.88
N LEU A 166 7.18 10.37 -26.27
CA LEU A 166 7.43 10.34 -24.84
C LEU A 166 8.66 11.18 -24.47
N ARG A 167 8.50 12.11 -23.54
CA ARG A 167 9.54 12.93 -22.94
C ARG A 167 9.59 12.70 -21.44
N SER A 168 10.77 12.65 -20.85
CA SER A 168 10.93 12.32 -19.44
C SER A 168 11.54 13.46 -18.65
N SER A 169 11.10 13.61 -17.41
CA SER A 169 11.69 14.48 -16.39
C SER A 169 12.02 13.67 -15.14
N SER A 170 13.16 13.96 -14.53
CA SER A 170 13.56 13.31 -13.27
C SER A 170 12.86 13.89 -12.03
N SER A 171 12.10 14.98 -12.19
CA SER A 171 11.38 15.63 -11.09
C SER A 171 10.04 16.21 -11.55
N HIS A 172 9.07 16.29 -10.64
CA HIS A 172 7.76 16.89 -10.87
C HIS A 172 7.87 18.37 -11.21
N VAL A 173 8.72 19.13 -10.48
CA VAL A 173 9.02 20.53 -10.76
C VAL A 173 9.60 20.72 -12.16
N GLY A 174 10.54 19.86 -12.57
CA GLY A 174 11.10 19.84 -13.91
C GLY A 174 10.06 19.58 -14.98
N ALA A 175 9.17 18.61 -14.75
CA ALA A 175 8.08 18.25 -15.65
C ALA A 175 7.08 19.41 -15.86
N ILE A 176 6.68 20.09 -14.77
CA ILE A 176 5.83 21.29 -14.84
C ILE A 176 6.52 22.39 -15.66
N ARG A 177 7.82 22.66 -15.40
CA ARG A 177 8.59 23.64 -16.17
C ARG A 177 8.69 23.26 -17.66
N MET A 178 8.79 21.99 -17.99
CA MET A 178 8.77 21.53 -19.38
C MET A 178 7.43 21.83 -20.03
N LEU A 179 6.30 21.50 -19.39
CA LEU A 179 4.96 21.80 -19.86
C LEU A 179 4.78 23.30 -20.13
N MET A 180 5.12 24.14 -19.15
CA MET A 180 4.96 25.60 -19.23
C MET A 180 5.85 26.25 -20.29
N ARG A 181 6.95 25.60 -20.69
CA ARG A 181 7.90 26.08 -21.73
C ARG A 181 7.65 25.42 -23.10
N ASN A 182 6.47 24.85 -23.34
CA ASN A 182 6.12 24.15 -24.58
C ASN A 182 7.10 23.02 -24.96
N ARG A 183 7.74 22.39 -23.97
CA ARG A 183 8.62 21.23 -24.18
C ARG A 183 7.86 19.90 -24.12
N GLY A 184 6.57 19.94 -24.23
CA GLY A 184 5.60 18.86 -24.32
C GLY A 184 4.20 19.45 -24.35
N ASP A 185 3.27 18.74 -24.94
CA ASP A 185 1.88 19.19 -25.07
C ASP A 185 1.13 18.94 -23.76
N TYR A 186 1.42 17.81 -23.11
CA TYR A 186 0.75 17.36 -21.89
C TYR A 186 1.77 16.83 -20.88
N LEU A 187 1.38 16.84 -19.59
CA LEU A 187 2.10 16.18 -18.50
C LEU A 187 1.18 15.14 -17.86
N LEU A 188 1.62 13.90 -17.83
CA LEU A 188 0.95 12.82 -17.10
C LEU A 188 1.63 12.62 -15.76
N ASP A 189 0.91 12.83 -14.66
CA ASP A 189 1.46 12.70 -13.32
C ASP A 189 0.38 12.39 -12.29
N TYR A 190 0.81 11.91 -11.13
CA TYR A 190 -0.06 11.72 -9.98
C TYR A 190 -0.42 13.05 -9.32
N ARG A 191 -1.70 13.22 -8.97
CA ARG A 191 -2.23 14.45 -8.38
C ARG A 191 -1.41 14.99 -7.21
N GLY A 192 -1.07 14.13 -6.25
CA GLY A 192 -0.43 14.56 -5.00
C GLY A 192 0.96 15.17 -5.22
N GLN A 193 1.76 14.55 -6.08
CA GLN A 193 3.11 14.98 -6.41
C GLN A 193 3.11 16.29 -7.19
N THR A 194 2.23 16.38 -8.20
CA THR A 194 2.10 17.62 -8.98
C THR A 194 1.61 18.78 -8.12
N ALA A 195 0.65 18.55 -7.20
CA ALA A 195 0.20 19.58 -6.27
C ALA A 195 1.33 20.10 -5.37
N SER A 196 2.18 19.21 -4.85
CA SER A 196 3.36 19.60 -4.06
C SER A 196 4.37 20.39 -4.88
N ALA A 197 4.63 19.97 -6.12
CA ALA A 197 5.55 20.66 -7.03
C ALA A 197 5.01 22.03 -7.49
N MET A 198 3.71 22.18 -7.68
CA MET A 198 3.07 23.48 -7.95
C MET A 198 3.22 24.43 -6.78
N ALA A 199 3.02 23.94 -5.54
CA ALA A 199 3.23 24.75 -4.33
C ALA A 199 4.70 25.24 -4.21
N GLU A 200 5.68 24.37 -4.50
CA GLU A 200 7.11 24.75 -4.53
C GLU A 200 7.39 25.84 -5.58
N LEU A 201 6.70 25.79 -6.70
CA LEU A 201 6.86 26.77 -7.78
C LEU A 201 6.05 28.06 -7.57
N ASN A 202 5.25 28.16 -6.50
CA ASN A 202 4.26 29.22 -6.28
C ASN A 202 3.34 29.41 -7.50
N LEU A 203 2.94 28.30 -8.13
CA LEU A 203 2.01 28.30 -9.27
C LEU A 203 0.59 27.99 -8.80
N ASP A 204 -0.36 28.66 -9.45
CA ASP A 204 -1.76 28.27 -9.39
C ASP A 204 -1.97 26.87 -9.94
N GLN A 205 -3.13 26.29 -9.62
CA GLN A 205 -3.47 24.97 -10.09
C GLN A 205 -3.50 24.93 -11.64
N LEU A 206 -2.70 24.01 -12.21
CA LEU A 206 -2.78 23.73 -13.64
C LEU A 206 -4.11 23.06 -13.99
N PRO A 207 -4.71 23.36 -15.15
CA PRO A 207 -5.87 22.63 -15.63
C PRO A 207 -5.50 21.18 -15.94
N TYR A 208 -6.42 20.27 -15.68
CA TYR A 208 -6.23 18.83 -15.88
C TYR A 208 -7.52 18.11 -16.21
N ILE A 209 -7.39 16.91 -16.74
CA ILE A 209 -8.44 15.88 -16.72
C ILE A 209 -7.95 14.69 -15.89
N VAL A 210 -8.87 13.96 -15.25
CA VAL A 210 -8.56 12.68 -14.59
C VAL A 210 -8.57 11.60 -15.66
N VAL A 211 -7.46 10.86 -15.79
CA VAL A 211 -7.34 9.78 -16.79
C VAL A 211 -7.46 8.40 -16.18
N ASP A 212 -7.15 8.27 -14.90
CA ASP A 212 -7.38 7.07 -14.10
C ASP A 212 -7.38 7.41 -12.62
N ASP A 213 -8.02 6.57 -11.81
CA ASP A 213 -8.09 6.73 -10.35
C ASP A 213 -7.94 5.37 -9.65
N PRO A 214 -6.74 4.75 -9.74
CA PRO A 214 -6.53 3.42 -9.21
C PRO A 214 -6.66 3.38 -7.70
N PRO A 215 -7.41 2.39 -7.15
CA PRO A 215 -7.57 2.22 -5.72
C PRO A 215 -6.28 1.75 -5.06
N MET A 216 -6.03 2.25 -3.84
CA MET A 216 -4.98 1.77 -2.97
C MET A 216 -5.51 0.59 -2.15
N ARG A 217 -4.78 -0.55 -2.18
CA ARG A 217 -5.20 -1.81 -1.58
C ARG A 217 -4.06 -2.50 -0.85
N LEU A 218 -4.39 -3.41 0.07
CA LEU A 218 -3.43 -4.33 0.64
C LEU A 218 -3.16 -5.50 -0.31
N PHE A 219 -1.91 -5.93 -0.35
CA PHE A 219 -1.44 -7.08 -1.11
C PHE A 219 -0.67 -8.00 -0.18
N ALA A 220 -1.18 -9.22 0.04
CA ALA A 220 -0.49 -10.25 0.81
C ALA A 220 0.36 -11.13 -0.09
N SER A 221 1.59 -11.42 0.32
CA SER A 221 2.47 -12.36 -0.39
C SER A 221 1.84 -13.75 -0.49
N ARG A 222 1.82 -14.34 -1.70
CA ARG A 222 1.40 -15.73 -1.91
C ARG A 222 2.39 -16.76 -1.33
N SER A 223 3.59 -16.32 -0.96
CA SER A 223 4.55 -17.17 -0.25
C SER A 223 4.08 -17.53 1.17
N ARG A 224 3.14 -16.77 1.73
CA ARG A 224 2.45 -17.12 2.98
C ARG A 224 1.37 -18.15 2.72
N PRO A 225 1.37 -19.29 3.46
CA PRO A 225 0.31 -20.29 3.31
C PRO A 225 -1.09 -19.78 3.68
N ASP A 226 -1.16 -18.80 4.59
CA ASP A 226 -2.37 -18.20 5.13
C ASP A 226 -2.77 -16.87 4.46
N ALA A 227 -2.13 -16.49 3.33
CA ALA A 227 -2.32 -15.19 2.68
C ALA A 227 -3.79 -14.82 2.43
N ALA A 228 -4.60 -15.77 1.95
CA ALA A 228 -6.03 -15.55 1.70
C ALA A 228 -6.82 -15.34 3.01
N VAL A 229 -6.49 -16.10 4.06
CA VAL A 229 -7.11 -15.95 5.39
C VAL A 229 -6.75 -14.61 5.99
N LEU A 230 -5.48 -14.20 5.87
CA LEU A 230 -4.99 -12.90 6.33
C LEU A 230 -5.73 -11.75 5.65
N ILE A 231 -5.84 -11.77 4.32
CA ILE A 231 -6.56 -10.73 3.57
C ILE A 231 -8.03 -10.68 3.99
N ASN A 232 -8.73 -11.83 4.10
CA ASN A 232 -10.13 -11.84 4.52
C ASN A 232 -10.31 -11.28 5.94
N ARG A 233 -9.38 -11.56 6.86
CA ARG A 233 -9.40 -11.02 8.23
C ARG A 233 -9.22 -9.49 8.22
N LEU A 234 -8.31 -8.96 7.41
CA LEU A 234 -8.08 -7.53 7.27
C LEU A 234 -9.26 -6.83 6.58
N ASP A 235 -9.86 -7.45 5.56
CA ASP A 235 -11.08 -6.92 4.92
C ASP A 235 -12.24 -6.87 5.92
N GLY A 236 -12.45 -7.92 6.74
CA GLY A 236 -13.47 -7.91 7.78
C GLY A 236 -13.24 -6.86 8.88
N ALA A 237 -11.99 -6.63 9.28
CA ALA A 237 -11.63 -5.56 10.22
C ALA A 237 -11.89 -4.17 9.62
N PHE A 238 -11.54 -3.99 8.34
CA PHE A 238 -11.81 -2.74 7.61
C PHE A 238 -13.31 -2.43 7.55
N ASP A 239 -14.13 -3.41 7.14
CA ASP A 239 -15.58 -3.26 7.03
C ASP A 239 -16.21 -2.93 8.40
N SER A 240 -15.72 -3.57 9.48
CA SER A 240 -16.15 -3.28 10.85
C SER A 240 -15.87 -1.83 11.25
N LEU A 241 -14.66 -1.32 10.97
CA LEU A 241 -14.29 0.06 11.26
C LEU A 241 -15.13 1.07 10.46
N VAL A 242 -15.36 0.78 9.18
CA VAL A 242 -16.23 1.63 8.33
C VAL A 242 -17.66 1.64 8.84
N ALA A 243 -18.20 0.50 9.26
CA ALA A 243 -19.54 0.40 9.84
C ALA A 243 -19.71 1.20 11.14
N GLU A 244 -18.62 1.41 11.90
CA GLU A 244 -18.57 2.27 13.09
C GLU A 244 -18.36 3.77 12.76
N GLY A 245 -18.26 4.11 11.46
CA GLY A 245 -18.05 5.49 11.01
C GLY A 245 -16.59 5.95 11.01
N VAL A 246 -15.64 5.04 11.17
CA VAL A 246 -14.21 5.35 11.09
C VAL A 246 -13.84 5.62 9.63
N ASN A 247 -13.23 6.78 9.35
CA ASN A 247 -12.73 7.06 8.02
C ASN A 247 -11.43 6.26 7.76
N MET A 248 -11.53 5.26 6.89
CA MET A 248 -10.44 4.38 6.50
C MET A 248 -9.78 4.79 5.17
N THR A 249 -9.89 6.06 4.76
CA THR A 249 -9.29 6.54 3.51
C THR A 249 -8.03 7.37 3.75
N ILE A 250 -7.02 7.16 2.90
CA ILE A 250 -5.73 7.88 2.93
C ILE A 250 -5.83 9.23 2.20
N SER A 251 -6.90 9.49 1.44
CA SER A 251 -7.06 10.70 0.63
C SER A 251 -6.98 11.98 1.48
N ARG A 252 -6.31 13.01 0.94
CA ARG A 252 -6.40 14.37 1.47
C ARG A 252 -7.86 14.84 1.36
N GLN A 253 -8.40 15.28 2.50
CA GLN A 253 -9.54 16.21 2.46
C GLN A 253 -9.15 17.49 1.74
#